data_479901817671939121d99ff4cb7246c6
#
_entry.id   479901817671939121d99ff4cb7246c6
#
_cell.length_a   1.000
_cell.length_b   1.000
_cell.length_c   1.000
_cell.angle_alpha   90.00
_cell.angle_beta   90.00
_cell.angle_gamma   90.00
#
_symmetry.space_group_name_H-M   'P 1'
#
loop_
_entity.id
_entity.type
_entity.pdbx_description
1 polymer ?
#
loop_
_entity_poly.entity_id
_entity_poly.type
_entity_poly.pdbx_seq_one_letter_code
_entity_poly.pdbx_strand_id
1 'polypeptide(L)'
;MPTLKEIKGRIGSVRSTLKITSAMKLVSSAKLRKAQNAIAAMRPYQQRLEAMLALAFGSMSESPEEALSSEDVVIPSRPEDGIGESPAVIVAIASNSSLCGGFNANIISKVRSVRRPGDVVYSIGRKMADAMARDGFRSPEDYSDLAEHPAYAKAAELVRKLSEDFYAGRISGVTLVYTHFVSTSRQVPVVERLFPMDEIPGTAGVMPGTDRASDAILEPSAGELLEALIPKTLKLKLYAALLDSAAAEHAARTIAMQTATDNAENLLAELTLQYNKGRQQKITSEILDLAGGQAAE
;
A
#
# COMPACT_ATOMS: atom_id res chain seq x y z
N MET A 1 11.78 -2.65 -45.16
CA MET A 1 12.70 -2.61 -44.01
C MET A 1 12.72 -1.18 -43.46
N PRO A 2 12.83 -0.97 -42.14
CA PRO A 2 12.94 0.38 -41.60
C PRO A 2 14.20 1.07 -42.12
N THR A 3 14.11 2.35 -42.38
CA THR A 3 15.24 3.14 -42.87
C THR A 3 16.30 3.32 -41.76
N LEU A 4 17.57 3.51 -42.15
CA LEU A 4 18.67 3.78 -41.20
C LEU A 4 18.37 5.01 -40.31
N LYS A 5 17.65 6.01 -40.83
CA LYS A 5 17.22 7.20 -40.10
C LYS A 5 16.21 6.83 -39.01
N GLU A 6 15.25 5.97 -39.31
CA GLU A 6 14.26 5.49 -38.32
C GLU A 6 14.90 4.65 -37.24
N ILE A 7 15.82 3.73 -37.57
CA ILE A 7 16.55 2.92 -36.58
C ILE A 7 17.38 3.84 -35.67
N LYS A 8 18.06 4.84 -36.22
CA LYS A 8 18.81 5.82 -35.41
C LYS A 8 17.90 6.62 -34.48
N GLY A 9 16.71 7.00 -34.93
CA GLY A 9 15.70 7.66 -34.11
C GLY A 9 15.24 6.78 -32.94
N ARG A 10 14.94 5.49 -33.23
CA ARG A 10 14.58 4.50 -32.18
C ARG A 10 15.69 4.29 -31.15
N ILE A 11 16.94 4.21 -31.58
CA ILE A 11 18.10 4.13 -30.68
C ILE A 11 18.13 5.34 -29.74
N GLY A 12 17.88 6.55 -30.25
CA GLY A 12 17.81 7.76 -29.44
C GLY A 12 16.70 7.71 -28.39
N SER A 13 15.51 7.30 -28.78
CA SER A 13 14.34 7.16 -27.89
C SER A 13 14.57 6.11 -26.80
N VAL A 14 15.07 4.91 -27.16
CA VAL A 14 15.36 3.84 -26.19
C VAL A 14 16.45 4.27 -25.20
N ARG A 15 17.48 4.97 -25.68
CA ARG A 15 18.55 5.50 -24.81
C ARG A 15 18.01 6.53 -23.81
N SER A 16 17.06 7.36 -24.22
CA SER A 16 16.38 8.31 -23.32
C SER A 16 15.52 7.58 -22.30
N THR A 17 14.74 6.58 -22.72
CA THR A 17 13.93 5.73 -21.82
C THR A 17 14.81 5.03 -20.78
N LEU A 18 15.92 4.46 -21.18
CA LEU A 18 16.90 3.79 -20.30
C LEU A 18 17.40 4.75 -19.20
N LYS A 19 17.74 5.99 -19.53
CA LYS A 19 18.15 6.99 -18.54
C LYS A 19 17.04 7.29 -17.55
N ILE A 20 15.80 7.44 -18.03
CA ILE A 20 14.62 7.74 -17.18
C ILE A 20 14.33 6.56 -16.24
N THR A 21 14.27 5.33 -16.75
CA THR A 21 13.94 4.14 -15.93
C THR A 21 15.03 3.88 -14.88
N SER A 22 16.32 4.05 -15.25
CA SER A 22 17.42 3.94 -14.29
C SER A 22 17.34 4.99 -13.18
N ALA A 23 17.03 6.25 -13.51
CA ALA A 23 16.83 7.30 -12.52
C ALA A 23 15.63 7.00 -11.60
N MET A 24 14.50 6.57 -12.17
CA MET A 24 13.29 6.22 -11.41
C MET A 24 13.54 5.02 -10.47
N LYS A 25 14.33 4.02 -10.89
CA LYS A 25 14.76 2.91 -10.04
C LYS A 25 15.53 3.42 -8.81
N LEU A 26 16.51 4.31 -8.99
CA LEU A 26 17.31 4.86 -7.90
C LEU A 26 16.44 5.65 -6.90
N VAL A 27 15.55 6.52 -7.40
CA VAL A 27 14.64 7.29 -6.55
C VAL A 27 13.69 6.37 -5.77
N SER A 28 13.14 5.35 -6.44
CA SER A 28 12.23 4.39 -5.78
C SER A 28 12.95 3.57 -4.71
N SER A 29 14.18 3.14 -4.96
CA SER A 29 15.02 2.43 -3.98
C SER A 29 15.30 3.30 -2.75
N ALA A 30 15.58 4.59 -2.95
CA ALA A 30 15.81 5.52 -1.83
C ALA A 30 14.51 5.73 -1.01
N LYS A 31 13.36 5.89 -1.68
CA LYS A 31 12.05 6.00 -1.02
C LYS A 31 11.67 4.71 -0.28
N LEU A 32 11.93 3.54 -0.86
CA LEU A 32 11.75 2.24 -0.20
C LEU A 32 12.55 2.16 1.10
N ARG A 33 13.83 2.50 1.05
CA ARG A 33 14.68 2.50 2.24
C ARG A 33 14.16 3.45 3.33
N LYS A 34 13.68 4.64 2.93
CA LYS A 34 13.06 5.60 3.87
C LYS A 34 11.81 5.00 4.52
N ALA A 35 10.93 4.35 3.75
CA ALA A 35 9.73 3.70 4.29
C ALA A 35 10.08 2.55 5.24
N GLN A 36 11.03 1.70 4.88
CA GLN A 36 11.53 0.61 5.75
C GLN A 36 12.11 1.14 7.06
N ASN A 37 12.89 2.22 7.02
CA ASN A 37 13.41 2.85 8.23
C ASN A 37 12.28 3.40 9.13
N ALA A 38 11.24 4.00 8.54
CA ALA A 38 10.09 4.48 9.29
C ALA A 38 9.31 3.33 9.95
N ILE A 39 9.12 2.20 9.24
CA ILE A 39 8.51 0.98 9.80
C ILE A 39 9.36 0.45 10.96
N ALA A 40 10.68 0.36 10.77
CA ALA A 40 11.60 -0.12 11.81
C ALA A 40 11.59 0.77 13.06
N ALA A 41 11.50 2.09 12.89
CA ALA A 41 11.40 3.04 14.00
C ALA A 41 10.06 2.97 14.75
N MET A 42 8.97 2.64 14.03
CA MET A 42 7.63 2.51 14.63
C MET A 42 7.45 1.18 15.38
N ARG A 43 8.07 0.10 14.91
CA ARG A 43 7.88 -1.27 15.44
C ARG A 43 8.07 -1.39 16.97
N PRO A 44 9.12 -0.80 17.61
CA PRO A 44 9.27 -0.88 19.06
C PRO A 44 8.11 -0.24 19.82
N TYR A 45 7.57 0.87 19.33
CA TYR A 45 6.40 1.53 19.93
C TYR A 45 5.15 0.64 19.80
N GLN A 46 4.90 0.06 18.62
CA GLN A 46 3.80 -0.86 18.39
C GLN A 46 3.87 -2.06 19.34
N GLN A 47 5.04 -2.71 19.45
CA GLN A 47 5.23 -3.86 20.32
C GLN A 47 4.98 -3.53 21.81
N ARG A 48 5.41 -2.33 22.26
CA ARG A 48 5.15 -1.88 23.64
C ARG A 48 3.67 -1.60 23.88
N LEU A 49 2.98 -1.01 22.89
CA LEU A 49 1.55 -0.74 22.98
C LEU A 49 0.75 -2.03 23.03
N GLU A 50 1.09 -3.01 22.19
CA GLU A 50 0.48 -4.34 22.19
C GLU A 50 0.73 -5.08 23.51
N ALA A 51 1.94 -4.99 24.07
CA ALA A 51 2.25 -5.58 25.38
C ALA A 51 1.45 -4.94 26.52
N MET A 52 1.25 -3.60 26.48
CA MET A 52 0.43 -2.90 27.48
C MET A 52 -1.06 -3.29 27.34
N LEU A 53 -1.57 -3.43 26.12
CA LEU A 53 -2.92 -3.92 25.89
C LEU A 53 -3.11 -5.33 26.41
N ALA A 54 -2.15 -6.23 26.14
CA ALA A 54 -2.18 -7.60 26.63
C ALA A 54 -2.19 -7.69 28.16
N LEU A 55 -1.40 -6.84 28.84
CA LEU A 55 -1.39 -6.75 30.30
C LEU A 55 -2.72 -6.24 30.84
N ALA A 56 -3.25 -5.15 30.29
CA ALA A 56 -4.51 -4.59 30.74
C ALA A 56 -5.67 -5.56 30.52
N PHE A 57 -5.71 -6.25 29.35
CA PHE A 57 -6.71 -7.24 29.06
C PHE A 57 -6.60 -8.48 29.96
N GLY A 58 -5.37 -8.98 30.18
CA GLY A 58 -5.12 -10.14 31.03
C GLY A 58 -5.44 -9.91 32.52
N SER A 59 -5.50 -8.65 32.98
CA SER A 59 -5.87 -8.28 34.36
C SER A 59 -7.39 -8.16 34.58
N MET A 60 -8.18 -8.15 33.50
CA MET A 60 -9.65 -8.18 33.61
C MET A 60 -10.09 -9.63 33.86
N SER A 61 -10.90 -9.82 34.92
CA SER A 61 -11.27 -11.17 35.37
C SER A 61 -12.30 -11.85 34.47
N GLU A 62 -12.13 -13.14 34.36
CA GLU A 62 -13.02 -14.29 34.22
C GLU A 62 -13.55 -14.67 32.84
N SER A 63 -13.83 -13.81 31.88
CA SER A 63 -14.06 -14.27 30.50
C SER A 63 -13.76 -13.18 29.46
N PRO A 64 -13.21 -13.54 28.29
CA PRO A 64 -12.98 -12.59 27.20
C PRO A 64 -14.27 -11.93 26.70
N GLU A 65 -15.38 -12.64 26.72
CA GLU A 65 -16.68 -12.15 26.27
C GLU A 65 -17.30 -11.15 27.26
N GLU A 66 -17.15 -11.38 28.59
CA GLU A 66 -17.62 -10.43 29.61
C GLU A 66 -16.71 -9.19 29.71
N ALA A 67 -15.40 -9.33 29.49
CA ALA A 67 -14.47 -8.20 29.41
C ALA A 67 -14.75 -7.29 28.21
N LEU A 68 -15.20 -7.88 27.10
CA LEU A 68 -15.57 -7.16 25.88
C LEU A 68 -16.97 -6.55 25.92
N SER A 69 -17.85 -7.06 26.80
CA SER A 69 -19.24 -6.62 26.97
C SER A 69 -19.50 -5.79 28.23
N SER A 70 -18.48 -5.56 29.08
CA SER A 70 -18.64 -4.72 30.26
C SER A 70 -18.91 -3.26 29.86
N GLU A 71 -19.90 -2.64 30.48
CA GLU A 71 -20.26 -1.23 30.26
C GLU A 71 -19.10 -0.25 30.52
N ASP A 72 -18.07 -0.70 31.25
CA ASP A 72 -16.88 0.08 31.61
C ASP A 72 -15.79 0.13 30.53
N VAL A 73 -15.85 -0.71 29.49
CA VAL A 73 -14.87 -0.73 28.41
C VAL A 73 -15.56 -0.57 27.06
N VAL A 74 -15.57 0.64 26.55
CA VAL A 74 -16.06 0.95 25.20
C VAL A 74 -15.06 0.45 24.15
N ILE A 75 -14.96 -0.87 24.02
CA ILE A 75 -14.34 -1.45 22.83
C ILE A 75 -15.30 -1.20 21.67
N PRO A 76 -14.81 -0.84 20.47
CA PRO A 76 -15.66 -0.75 19.29
C PRO A 76 -16.27 -2.13 18.95
N SER A 77 -17.17 -2.59 19.80
CA SER A 77 -18.03 -3.76 19.59
C SER A 77 -19.26 -3.33 18.81
N ARG A 78 -19.83 -4.27 18.11
CA ARG A 78 -20.98 -4.05 17.25
C ARG A 78 -22.19 -3.62 18.11
N PRO A 79 -22.89 -2.50 17.80
CA PRO A 79 -24.16 -2.20 18.47
C PRO A 79 -25.13 -3.35 18.24
N GLU A 80 -25.71 -3.90 19.30
CA GLU A 80 -26.66 -5.02 19.21
C GLU A 80 -27.96 -4.65 18.51
N ASP A 81 -28.30 -3.36 18.53
CA ASP A 81 -29.53 -2.83 17.93
C ASP A 81 -29.24 -2.06 16.65
N GLY A 82 -29.45 -2.66 15.47
CA GLY A 82 -29.41 -1.94 14.20
C GLY A 82 -28.56 -2.54 13.08
N ILE A 83 -28.39 -3.82 13.04
CA ILE A 83 -27.43 -4.56 12.21
C ILE A 83 -27.73 -4.57 10.70
N GLY A 84 -28.84 -4.01 10.23
CA GLY A 84 -29.33 -4.27 8.86
C GLY A 84 -29.05 -3.19 7.82
N GLU A 85 -28.90 -1.91 8.19
CA GLU A 85 -29.02 -0.81 7.23
C GLU A 85 -27.81 0.14 7.13
N SER A 86 -26.92 0.18 8.12
CA SER A 86 -25.78 1.12 8.06
C SER A 86 -24.69 0.63 7.10
N PRO A 87 -24.15 1.51 6.24
CA PRO A 87 -23.11 1.15 5.27
C PRO A 87 -21.80 0.77 5.97
N ALA A 88 -21.08 -0.21 5.43
CA ALA A 88 -19.71 -0.46 5.83
C ALA A 88 -18.75 0.52 5.14
N VAL A 89 -17.64 0.83 5.80
CA VAL A 89 -16.59 1.68 5.26
C VAL A 89 -15.38 0.84 4.86
N ILE A 90 -14.86 1.08 3.67
CA ILE A 90 -13.62 0.51 3.18
C ILE A 90 -12.59 1.63 3.03
N VAL A 91 -11.50 1.57 3.79
CA VAL A 91 -10.34 2.44 3.61
C VAL A 91 -9.36 1.74 2.70
N ALA A 92 -9.26 2.18 1.45
CA ALA A 92 -8.48 1.55 0.40
C ALA A 92 -7.23 2.36 0.05
N ILE A 93 -6.05 1.74 0.17
CA ILE A 93 -4.77 2.43 0.00
C ILE A 93 -4.11 1.99 -1.30
N ALA A 94 -3.87 2.95 -2.22
CA ALA A 94 -3.11 2.76 -3.44
C ALA A 94 -2.15 3.92 -3.69
N SER A 95 -1.45 3.93 -4.81
CA SER A 95 -0.49 4.99 -5.14
C SER A 95 -1.14 6.19 -5.83
N ASN A 96 -0.42 7.32 -5.84
CA ASN A 96 -0.76 8.49 -6.65
C ASN A 96 -0.31 8.37 -8.11
N SER A 97 0.72 7.57 -8.38
CA SER A 97 1.35 7.49 -9.69
C SER A 97 1.32 6.06 -10.27
N SER A 98 1.42 5.95 -11.58
CA SER A 98 1.58 4.69 -12.32
C SER A 98 3.04 4.19 -12.29
N LEU A 99 3.36 3.22 -13.11
CA LEU A 99 4.69 2.64 -13.29
C LEU A 99 5.23 1.90 -12.05
N CYS A 100 4.33 1.33 -11.26
CA CYS A 100 4.64 0.46 -10.12
C CYS A 100 4.23 -1.01 -10.38
N GLY A 101 4.40 -1.48 -11.62
CA GLY A 101 4.01 -2.83 -12.01
C GLY A 101 2.53 -3.12 -11.76
N GLY A 102 2.23 -4.29 -11.20
CA GLY A 102 0.87 -4.72 -10.87
C GLY A 102 0.30 -4.16 -9.56
N PHE A 103 1.04 -3.35 -8.79
CA PHE A 103 0.65 -2.88 -7.47
C PHE A 103 -0.78 -2.29 -7.43
N ASN A 104 -1.06 -1.28 -8.26
CA ASN A 104 -2.38 -0.64 -8.29
C ASN A 104 -3.47 -1.59 -8.80
N ALA A 105 -3.20 -2.37 -9.83
CA ALA A 105 -4.18 -3.30 -10.38
C ALA A 105 -4.60 -4.36 -9.36
N ASN A 106 -3.64 -4.92 -8.64
CA ASN A 106 -3.87 -5.95 -7.64
C ASN A 106 -4.71 -5.43 -6.47
N ILE A 107 -4.37 -4.24 -5.92
CA ILE A 107 -5.13 -3.69 -4.79
C ILE A 107 -6.53 -3.23 -5.20
N ILE A 108 -6.71 -2.62 -6.38
CA ILE A 108 -8.01 -2.24 -6.91
C ILE A 108 -8.88 -3.49 -7.12
N SER A 109 -8.33 -4.57 -7.69
CA SER A 109 -9.02 -5.83 -7.84
C SER A 109 -9.45 -6.41 -6.49
N LYS A 110 -8.60 -6.30 -5.46
CA LYS A 110 -8.90 -6.75 -4.10
C LYS A 110 -10.04 -5.95 -3.48
N VAL A 111 -10.04 -4.61 -3.62
CA VAL A 111 -11.14 -3.75 -3.15
C VAL A 111 -12.45 -4.14 -3.84
N ARG A 112 -12.43 -4.34 -5.16
CA ARG A 112 -13.61 -4.77 -5.91
C ARG A 112 -14.19 -6.11 -5.45
N SER A 113 -13.33 -7.03 -5.01
CA SER A 113 -13.77 -8.34 -4.51
C SER A 113 -14.38 -8.31 -3.12
N VAL A 114 -14.09 -7.29 -2.33
CA VAL A 114 -14.52 -7.17 -0.92
C VAL A 114 -15.73 -6.24 -0.77
N ARG A 115 -15.80 -5.17 -1.57
CA ARG A 115 -16.85 -4.17 -1.48
C ARG A 115 -18.23 -4.72 -1.83
N ARG A 116 -19.25 -4.18 -1.18
CA ARG A 116 -20.66 -4.47 -1.43
C ARG A 116 -21.38 -3.23 -1.96
N PRO A 117 -22.53 -3.40 -2.63
CA PRO A 117 -23.42 -2.27 -2.93
C PRO A 117 -23.80 -1.56 -1.63
N GLY A 118 -23.68 -0.23 -1.61
CA GLY A 118 -23.97 0.58 -0.41
C GLY A 118 -22.76 0.91 0.46
N ASP A 119 -21.62 0.21 0.32
CA ASP A 119 -20.41 0.53 1.07
C ASP A 119 -19.86 1.91 0.68
N VAL A 120 -19.28 2.60 1.67
CA VAL A 120 -18.55 3.87 1.47
C VAL A 120 -17.07 3.58 1.33
N VAL A 121 -16.44 4.06 0.25
CA VAL A 121 -15.00 3.83 0.01
C VAL A 121 -14.21 5.12 0.23
N TYR A 122 -13.39 5.14 1.26
CA TYR A 122 -12.36 6.16 1.49
C TYR A 122 -11.11 5.79 0.69
N SER A 123 -10.87 6.52 -0.39
CA SER A 123 -9.75 6.26 -1.30
C SER A 123 -8.52 7.05 -0.88
N ILE A 124 -7.47 6.35 -0.47
CA ILE A 124 -6.15 6.93 -0.22
C ILE A 124 -5.29 6.67 -1.45
N GLY A 125 -4.96 7.75 -2.17
CA GLY A 125 -4.23 7.71 -3.44
C GLY A 125 -5.11 7.85 -4.68
N ARG A 126 -4.63 8.69 -5.63
CA ARG A 126 -5.37 9.05 -6.85
C ARG A 126 -5.77 7.85 -7.69
N LYS A 127 -4.90 6.83 -7.80
CA LYS A 127 -5.22 5.65 -8.62
C LYS A 127 -6.39 4.84 -8.07
N MET A 128 -6.56 4.82 -6.74
CA MET A 128 -7.74 4.23 -6.12
C MET A 128 -8.98 5.11 -6.35
N ALA A 129 -8.86 6.41 -6.10
CA ALA A 129 -9.96 7.36 -6.30
C ALA A 129 -10.47 7.33 -7.75
N ASP A 130 -9.57 7.36 -8.74
CA ASP A 130 -9.92 7.27 -10.17
C ASP A 130 -10.63 5.94 -10.52
N ALA A 131 -10.18 4.84 -9.94
CA ALA A 131 -10.78 3.52 -10.20
C ALA A 131 -12.17 3.40 -9.56
N MET A 132 -12.31 3.83 -8.30
CA MET A 132 -13.58 3.80 -7.61
C MET A 132 -14.60 4.78 -8.20
N ALA A 133 -14.16 5.96 -8.66
CA ALA A 133 -15.04 6.91 -9.35
C ALA A 133 -15.63 6.34 -10.64
N ARG A 134 -14.87 5.56 -11.42
CA ARG A 134 -15.37 4.85 -12.62
C ARG A 134 -16.40 3.78 -12.25
N ASP A 135 -16.26 3.17 -11.09
CA ASP A 135 -17.18 2.15 -10.57
C ASP A 135 -18.42 2.79 -9.88
N GLY A 136 -18.53 4.14 -9.85
CA GLY A 136 -19.65 4.86 -9.25
C GLY A 136 -19.47 5.20 -7.75
N PHE A 137 -18.31 4.89 -7.17
CA PHE A 137 -17.99 5.16 -5.76
C PHE A 137 -17.05 6.38 -5.67
N ARG A 138 -17.52 7.44 -5.02
CA ARG A 138 -16.68 8.62 -4.75
C ARG A 138 -16.25 8.63 -3.30
N SER A 139 -14.96 8.86 -3.06
CA SER A 139 -14.46 9.11 -1.71
C SER A 139 -15.11 10.38 -1.15
N PRO A 140 -15.58 10.38 0.10
CA PRO A 140 -16.14 11.58 0.74
C PRO A 140 -15.15 12.73 0.81
N GLU A 141 -13.85 12.43 0.95
CA GLU A 141 -12.76 13.40 1.06
C GLU A 141 -11.53 12.93 0.26
N ASP A 142 -10.64 13.87 -0.06
CA ASP A 142 -9.37 13.59 -0.74
C ASP A 142 -8.25 13.34 0.27
N TYR A 143 -7.79 12.10 0.29
CA TYR A 143 -6.64 11.64 1.11
C TYR A 143 -5.43 11.27 0.25
N SER A 144 -5.33 11.81 -0.98
CA SER A 144 -4.23 11.47 -1.89
C SER A 144 -2.84 11.83 -1.33
N ASP A 145 -2.74 12.87 -0.51
CA ASP A 145 -1.51 13.28 0.15
C ASP A 145 -0.96 12.20 1.10
N LEU A 146 -1.84 11.46 1.80
CA LEU A 146 -1.43 10.38 2.70
C LEU A 146 -0.73 9.21 1.99
N ALA A 147 -1.02 9.00 0.71
CA ALA A 147 -0.36 7.95 -0.07
C ALA A 147 1.11 8.30 -0.37
N GLU A 148 1.43 9.59 -0.54
CA GLU A 148 2.80 10.04 -0.84
C GLU A 148 3.59 10.41 0.42
N HIS A 149 2.90 11.00 1.39
CA HIS A 149 3.45 11.47 2.66
C HIS A 149 2.67 10.89 3.84
N PRO A 150 2.90 9.60 4.20
CA PRO A 150 2.28 9.01 5.37
C PRO A 150 2.55 9.85 6.63
N ALA A 151 1.49 10.43 7.21
CA ALA A 151 1.57 11.27 8.39
C ALA A 151 0.64 10.74 9.49
N TYR A 152 1.19 10.48 10.67
CA TYR A 152 0.43 9.96 11.82
C TYR A 152 -0.74 10.88 12.20
N ALA A 153 -0.55 12.20 12.22
CA ALA A 153 -1.60 13.14 12.61
C ALA A 153 -2.83 13.06 11.70
N LYS A 154 -2.65 13.02 10.37
CA LYS A 154 -3.76 12.89 9.42
C LYS A 154 -4.42 11.50 9.47
N ALA A 155 -3.63 10.44 9.67
CA ALA A 155 -4.16 9.10 9.88
C ALA A 155 -4.99 9.03 11.16
N ALA A 156 -4.52 9.63 12.24
CA ALA A 156 -5.22 9.70 13.51
C ALA A 156 -6.54 10.49 13.42
N GLU A 157 -6.57 11.57 12.63
CA GLU A 157 -7.78 12.35 12.37
C GLU A 157 -8.83 11.53 11.61
N LEU A 158 -8.42 10.82 10.56
CA LEU A 158 -9.32 9.92 9.82
C LEU A 158 -9.90 8.83 10.73
N VAL A 159 -9.05 8.16 11.53
CA VAL A 159 -9.52 7.14 12.48
C VAL A 159 -10.48 7.72 13.50
N ARG A 160 -10.20 8.92 14.05
CA ARG A 160 -11.12 9.59 14.99
C ARG A 160 -12.49 9.82 14.37
N LYS A 161 -12.54 10.36 13.15
CA LYS A 161 -13.78 10.57 12.40
C LYS A 161 -14.55 9.27 12.20
N LEU A 162 -13.89 8.21 11.75
CA LEU A 162 -14.49 6.91 11.53
C LEU A 162 -14.95 6.26 12.84
N SER A 163 -14.24 6.48 13.95
CA SER A 163 -14.67 6.02 15.28
C SER A 163 -15.93 6.72 15.74
N GLU A 164 -16.01 8.04 15.59
CA GLU A 164 -17.20 8.83 15.91
C GLU A 164 -18.41 8.40 15.07
N ASP A 165 -18.23 8.10 13.78
CA ASP A 165 -19.27 7.59 12.91
C ASP A 165 -19.72 6.18 13.31
N PHE A 166 -18.80 5.33 13.75
CA PHE A 166 -19.09 4.00 14.22
C PHE A 166 -19.88 4.01 15.54
N TYR A 167 -19.42 4.75 16.54
CA TYR A 167 -20.13 4.89 17.83
C TYR A 167 -21.51 5.55 17.69
N ALA A 168 -21.66 6.43 16.72
CA ALA A 168 -22.96 7.04 16.42
C ALA A 168 -23.90 6.12 15.60
N GLY A 169 -23.48 4.88 15.29
CA GLY A 169 -24.26 3.94 14.48
C GLY A 169 -24.42 4.33 13.01
N ARG A 170 -23.72 5.36 12.53
CA ARG A 170 -23.78 5.81 11.13
C ARG A 170 -23.11 4.83 10.15
N ILE A 171 -22.17 4.04 10.65
CA ILE A 171 -21.48 3.00 9.87
C ILE A 171 -21.45 1.69 10.65
N SER A 172 -21.52 0.56 9.95
CA SER A 172 -21.54 -0.78 10.54
C SER A 172 -20.16 -1.37 10.81
N GLY A 173 -19.13 -0.79 10.23
CA GLY A 173 -17.75 -1.23 10.41
C GLY A 173 -16.78 -0.57 9.45
N VAL A 174 -15.49 -0.74 9.73
CA VAL A 174 -14.38 -0.20 8.91
C VAL A 174 -13.40 -1.31 8.58
N THR A 175 -13.10 -1.46 7.30
CA THR A 175 -12.13 -2.43 6.77
C THR A 175 -11.01 -1.70 6.06
N LEU A 176 -9.76 -2.01 6.40
CA LEU A 176 -8.57 -1.55 5.70
C LEU A 176 -8.24 -2.51 4.56
N VAL A 177 -7.98 -1.97 3.36
CA VAL A 177 -7.50 -2.73 2.22
C VAL A 177 -6.22 -2.07 1.74
N TYR A 178 -5.09 -2.73 1.97
CA TYR A 178 -3.76 -2.20 1.67
C TYR A 178 -2.84 -3.30 1.17
N THR A 179 -1.64 -2.95 0.73
CA THR A 179 -0.65 -3.94 0.27
C THR A 179 0.44 -4.11 1.31
N HIS A 180 0.55 -5.33 1.84
CA HIS A 180 1.60 -5.72 2.79
C HIS A 180 2.92 -5.96 2.07
N PHE A 181 3.99 -5.35 2.58
CA PHE A 181 5.36 -5.54 2.12
C PHE A 181 6.00 -6.77 2.76
N VAL A 182 6.04 -7.88 2.05
CA VAL A 182 6.74 -9.09 2.51
C VAL A 182 8.22 -9.04 2.15
N SER A 183 8.51 -8.70 0.90
CA SER A 183 9.87 -8.55 0.37
C SER A 183 9.86 -7.65 -0.87
N THR A 184 11.04 -7.28 -1.37
CA THR A 184 11.15 -6.48 -2.59
C THR A 184 10.47 -7.15 -3.78
N SER A 185 10.49 -8.48 -3.87
CA SER A 185 9.86 -9.25 -4.95
C SER A 185 8.41 -9.66 -4.67
N ARG A 186 7.95 -9.59 -3.41
CA ARG A 186 6.62 -10.05 -3.02
C ARG A 186 5.88 -9.00 -2.21
N GLN A 187 4.78 -8.49 -2.77
CA GLN A 187 3.83 -7.61 -2.14
C GLN A 187 2.44 -8.27 -2.22
N VAL A 188 1.72 -8.30 -1.12
CA VAL A 188 0.45 -9.03 -1.00
C VAL A 188 -0.66 -8.07 -0.59
N PRO A 189 -1.74 -7.92 -1.38
CA PRO A 189 -2.93 -7.20 -0.95
C PRO A 189 -3.60 -7.92 0.21
N VAL A 190 -3.81 -7.22 1.32
CA VAL A 190 -4.45 -7.72 2.53
C VAL A 190 -5.72 -6.94 2.84
N VAL A 191 -6.62 -7.60 3.54
CA VAL A 191 -7.87 -7.05 4.05
C VAL A 191 -7.87 -7.24 5.54
N GLU A 192 -7.99 -6.17 6.29
CA GLU A 192 -7.90 -6.18 7.73
C GLU A 192 -9.04 -5.35 8.32
N ARG A 193 -9.76 -5.92 9.28
CA ARG A 193 -10.83 -5.19 9.95
C ARG A 193 -10.25 -4.22 10.99
N LEU A 194 -10.75 -3.00 10.97
CA LEU A 194 -10.40 -1.97 11.94
C LEU A 194 -11.49 -1.86 13.01
N PHE A 195 -12.76 -1.85 12.59
CA PHE A 195 -13.96 -1.85 13.44
C PHE A 195 -15.00 -2.85 12.89
N PRO A 196 -15.76 -3.55 13.75
CA PRO A 196 -15.44 -3.83 15.15
C PRO A 196 -14.11 -4.55 15.26
N MET A 197 -13.47 -4.49 16.42
CA MET A 197 -12.24 -5.26 16.67
C MET A 197 -12.64 -6.71 16.95
N ASP A 198 -12.17 -7.63 16.11
CA ASP A 198 -12.42 -9.06 16.32
C ASP A 198 -11.50 -9.63 17.42
N GLU A 199 -10.30 -9.04 17.57
CA GLU A 199 -9.29 -9.39 18.58
C GLU A 199 -8.51 -8.15 19.02
N ILE A 200 -8.18 -8.08 20.30
CA ILE A 200 -7.28 -7.02 20.81
C ILE A 200 -5.84 -7.38 20.38
N PRO A 201 -5.10 -6.50 19.68
CA PRO A 201 -3.73 -6.78 19.29
C PRO A 201 -2.84 -7.11 20.49
N GLY A 202 -2.03 -8.15 20.35
CA GLY A 202 -1.12 -8.61 21.41
C GLY A 202 -1.75 -9.60 22.39
N THR A 203 -3.07 -9.84 22.34
CA THR A 203 -3.73 -10.79 23.26
C THR A 203 -3.89 -12.20 22.69
N ALA A 204 -3.42 -12.46 21.47
CA ALA A 204 -3.48 -13.80 20.89
C ALA A 204 -2.74 -14.81 21.80
N GLY A 205 -3.51 -15.74 22.39
CA GLY A 205 -2.98 -16.73 23.36
C GLY A 205 -2.80 -16.23 24.80
N VAL A 206 -3.19 -14.98 25.12
CA VAL A 206 -3.26 -14.49 26.50
C VAL A 206 -4.66 -14.80 27.02
N MET A 207 -4.73 -15.67 28.02
CA MET A 207 -5.99 -15.94 28.73
C MET A 207 -6.19 -14.88 29.81
N PRO A 208 -7.40 -14.32 30.01
CA PRO A 208 -7.69 -13.49 31.17
C PRO A 208 -7.36 -14.25 32.46
N GLY A 209 -6.80 -13.55 33.46
CA GLY A 209 -6.43 -14.16 34.74
C GLY A 209 -5.14 -14.99 34.73
N THR A 210 -4.27 -14.88 33.69
CA THR A 210 -2.97 -15.57 33.71
C THR A 210 -1.97 -14.86 34.61
N ASP A 211 -1.11 -15.64 35.31
CA ASP A 211 -0.13 -15.18 36.33
C ASP A 211 0.79 -14.00 35.90
N ARG A 212 0.98 -13.77 34.61
CA ARG A 212 1.78 -12.64 34.12
C ARG A 212 1.12 -11.26 34.29
N ALA A 213 -0.20 -11.22 34.44
CA ALA A 213 -0.93 -9.97 34.69
C ALA A 213 -1.01 -9.64 36.17
N SER A 214 -0.80 -10.64 37.07
CA SER A 214 -0.92 -10.45 38.53
C SER A 214 0.16 -9.58 39.15
N ASP A 215 1.33 -9.43 38.52
CA ASP A 215 2.47 -8.65 39.01
C ASP A 215 2.47 -7.19 38.54
N ALA A 216 1.56 -6.80 37.63
CA ALA A 216 1.49 -5.44 37.12
C ALA A 216 0.52 -4.59 37.96
N ILE A 217 1.01 -3.45 38.45
CA ILE A 217 0.15 -2.43 39.07
C ILE A 217 -0.41 -1.56 37.94
N LEU A 218 -1.72 -1.61 37.74
CA LEU A 218 -2.43 -0.82 36.73
C LEU A 218 -3.14 0.35 37.41
N GLU A 219 -2.84 1.56 36.99
CA GLU A 219 -3.43 2.80 37.50
C GLU A 219 -4.05 3.60 36.32
N PRO A 220 -5.28 4.11 36.47
CA PRO A 220 -6.18 3.96 37.62
C PRO A 220 -6.91 2.62 37.68
N SER A 221 -7.24 2.02 36.50
CA SER A 221 -7.88 0.71 36.35
C SER A 221 -7.55 0.08 35.01
N ALA A 222 -7.75 -1.24 34.88
CA ALA A 222 -7.55 -1.94 33.61
C ALA A 222 -8.51 -1.44 32.52
N GLY A 223 -9.79 -1.15 32.87
CA GLY A 223 -10.80 -0.65 31.94
C GLY A 223 -10.44 0.73 31.39
N GLU A 224 -10.12 1.70 32.24
CA GLU A 224 -9.71 3.05 31.83
C GLU A 224 -8.43 3.02 30.99
N LEU A 225 -7.51 2.11 31.31
CA LEU A 225 -6.29 1.94 30.53
C LEU A 225 -6.61 1.41 29.11
N LEU A 226 -7.49 0.43 28.98
CA LEU A 226 -7.95 -0.09 27.68
C LEU A 226 -8.67 0.99 26.89
N GLU A 227 -9.57 1.74 27.48
CA GLU A 227 -10.26 2.85 26.85
C GLU A 227 -9.28 3.91 26.30
N ALA A 228 -8.19 4.18 27.00
CA ALA A 228 -7.15 5.09 26.56
C ALA A 228 -6.22 4.49 25.47
N LEU A 229 -5.94 3.19 25.51
CA LEU A 229 -4.98 2.52 24.61
C LEU A 229 -5.60 2.08 23.29
N ILE A 230 -6.85 1.62 23.27
CA ILE A 230 -7.54 1.15 22.07
C ILE A 230 -7.56 2.21 20.95
N PRO A 231 -7.97 3.47 21.18
CA PRO A 231 -7.93 4.48 20.13
C PRO A 231 -6.52 4.76 19.62
N LYS A 232 -5.50 4.67 20.47
CA LYS A 232 -4.10 4.83 20.07
C LYS A 232 -3.66 3.71 19.15
N THR A 233 -4.06 2.48 19.46
CA THR A 233 -3.77 1.29 18.65
C THR A 233 -4.41 1.37 17.27
N LEU A 234 -5.67 1.77 17.19
CA LEU A 234 -6.38 1.92 15.93
C LEU A 234 -5.74 2.98 15.02
N LYS A 235 -5.35 4.13 15.61
CA LYS A 235 -4.61 5.19 14.88
C LYS A 235 -3.26 4.69 14.37
N LEU A 236 -2.55 3.93 15.20
CA LEU A 236 -1.28 3.34 14.83
C LEU A 236 -1.43 2.28 13.74
N LYS A 237 -2.50 1.48 13.78
CA LYS A 237 -2.81 0.44 12.80
C LYS A 237 -3.01 1.03 11.40
N LEU A 238 -3.79 2.10 11.26
CA LEU A 238 -3.92 2.79 9.97
C LEU A 238 -2.59 3.40 9.51
N TYR A 239 -1.84 4.03 10.41
CA TYR A 239 -0.53 4.59 10.07
C TYR A 239 0.47 3.52 9.63
N ALA A 240 0.48 2.36 10.29
CA ALA A 240 1.29 1.21 9.91
C ALA A 240 0.92 0.70 8.50
N ALA A 241 -0.38 0.59 8.20
CA ALA A 241 -0.86 0.19 6.88
C ALA A 241 -0.43 1.18 5.77
N LEU A 242 -0.41 2.48 6.06
CA LEU A 242 0.10 3.50 5.12
C LEU A 242 1.59 3.34 4.84
N LEU A 243 2.41 3.14 5.87
CA LEU A 243 3.86 2.92 5.73
C LEU A 243 4.16 1.63 4.98
N ASP A 244 3.45 0.56 5.30
CA ASP A 244 3.60 -0.74 4.67
C ASP A 244 3.21 -0.70 3.18
N SER A 245 2.09 -0.06 2.86
CA SER A 245 1.65 0.17 1.48
C SER A 245 2.65 1.05 0.70
N ALA A 246 3.22 2.08 1.32
CA ALA A 246 4.25 2.92 0.69
C ALA A 246 5.54 2.12 0.41
N ALA A 247 5.97 1.26 1.34
CA ALA A 247 7.11 0.36 1.13
C ALA A 247 6.82 -0.61 -0.03
N ALA A 248 5.63 -1.22 -0.06
CA ALA A 248 5.20 -2.14 -1.11
C ALA A 248 5.14 -1.45 -2.49
N GLU A 249 4.62 -0.23 -2.57
CA GLU A 249 4.59 0.58 -3.79
C GLU A 249 5.99 0.85 -4.34
N HIS A 250 6.90 1.32 -3.48
CA HIS A 250 8.26 1.64 -3.90
C HIS A 250 9.07 0.39 -4.26
N ALA A 251 8.83 -0.74 -3.61
CA ALA A 251 9.41 -2.02 -3.98
C ALA A 251 8.93 -2.48 -5.36
N ALA A 252 7.62 -2.47 -5.59
CA ALA A 252 7.03 -2.83 -6.88
C ALA A 252 7.54 -1.93 -8.01
N ARG A 253 7.65 -0.61 -7.76
CA ARG A 253 8.22 0.34 -8.73
C ARG A 253 9.69 0.07 -9.00
N THR A 254 10.49 -0.26 -7.98
CA THR A 254 11.91 -0.58 -8.14
C THR A 254 12.09 -1.79 -9.07
N ILE A 255 11.31 -2.86 -8.88
CA ILE A 255 11.35 -4.05 -9.74
C ILE A 255 10.87 -3.72 -11.16
N ALA A 256 9.76 -2.99 -11.30
CA ALA A 256 9.23 -2.62 -12.62
C ALA A 256 10.24 -1.77 -13.42
N MET A 257 10.91 -0.84 -12.74
CA MET A 257 11.94 0.00 -13.38
C MET A 257 13.22 -0.77 -13.68
N GLN A 258 13.61 -1.75 -12.85
CA GLN A 258 14.72 -2.66 -13.16
C GLN A 258 14.41 -3.43 -14.44
N THR A 259 13.27 -4.12 -14.49
CA THR A 259 12.87 -4.88 -15.68
C THR A 259 12.78 -4.00 -16.95
N ALA A 260 12.27 -2.78 -16.80
CA ALA A 260 12.20 -1.83 -17.92
C ALA A 260 13.61 -1.38 -18.38
N THR A 261 14.55 -1.22 -17.46
CA THR A 261 15.95 -0.87 -17.76
C THR A 261 16.64 -2.02 -18.51
N ASP A 262 16.53 -3.25 -18.00
CA ASP A 262 17.13 -4.44 -18.63
C ASP A 262 16.56 -4.66 -20.05
N ASN A 263 15.25 -4.51 -20.23
CA ASN A 263 14.62 -4.60 -21.53
C ASN A 263 15.08 -3.48 -22.49
N ALA A 264 15.28 -2.27 -21.98
CA ALA A 264 15.78 -1.16 -22.80
C ALA A 264 17.25 -1.37 -23.23
N GLU A 265 18.09 -1.94 -22.37
CA GLU A 265 19.47 -2.30 -22.69
C GLU A 265 19.52 -3.38 -23.79
N ASN A 266 18.74 -4.44 -23.67
CA ASN A 266 18.64 -5.50 -24.67
C ASN A 266 18.16 -4.95 -26.01
N LEU A 267 17.10 -4.15 -26.03
CA LEU A 267 16.58 -3.52 -27.23
C LEU A 267 17.60 -2.55 -27.87
N LEU A 268 18.36 -1.82 -27.06
CA LEU A 268 19.41 -0.92 -27.55
C LEU A 268 20.52 -1.69 -28.26
N ALA A 269 20.95 -2.82 -27.69
CA ALA A 269 21.95 -3.71 -28.31
C ALA A 269 21.47 -4.25 -29.65
N GLU A 270 20.23 -4.75 -29.71
CA GLU A 270 19.61 -5.27 -30.93
C GLU A 270 19.52 -4.18 -32.02
N LEU A 271 18.99 -3.02 -31.69
CA LEU A 271 18.86 -1.90 -32.64
C LEU A 271 20.23 -1.41 -33.13
N THR A 272 21.25 -1.45 -32.29
CA THR A 272 22.62 -1.09 -32.69
C THR A 272 23.20 -2.09 -33.69
N LEU A 273 22.95 -3.38 -33.47
CA LEU A 273 23.35 -4.43 -34.43
C LEU A 273 22.66 -4.26 -35.79
N GLN A 274 21.33 -4.03 -35.77
CA GLN A 274 20.52 -3.79 -36.97
C GLN A 274 21.00 -2.54 -37.73
N TYR A 275 21.31 -1.46 -37.00
CA TYR A 275 21.83 -0.22 -37.58
C TYR A 275 23.18 -0.46 -38.29
N ASN A 276 24.10 -1.14 -37.62
CA ASN A 276 25.42 -1.44 -38.18
C ASN A 276 25.34 -2.34 -39.44
N LYS A 277 24.49 -3.38 -39.38
CA LYS A 277 24.21 -4.25 -40.53
C LYS A 277 23.64 -3.49 -41.72
N GLY A 278 22.62 -2.68 -41.47
CA GLY A 278 22.00 -1.84 -42.50
C GLY A 278 22.95 -0.78 -43.06
N ARG A 279 23.82 -0.20 -42.25
CA ARG A 279 24.85 0.72 -42.68
C ARG A 279 25.88 0.04 -43.62
N GLN A 280 26.33 -1.17 -43.23
CA GLN A 280 27.25 -1.94 -44.09
C GLN A 280 26.61 -2.30 -45.42
N GLN A 281 25.36 -2.75 -45.42
CA GLN A 281 24.63 -3.06 -46.68
C GLN A 281 24.50 -1.83 -47.58
N LYS A 282 24.19 -0.67 -47.00
CA LYS A 282 24.07 0.58 -47.74
C LYS A 282 25.42 0.97 -48.37
N ILE A 283 26.49 0.93 -47.59
CA ILE A 283 27.88 1.23 -48.09
C ILE A 283 28.25 0.26 -49.23
N THR A 284 27.98 -1.03 -49.07
CA THR A 284 28.24 -2.04 -50.10
C THR A 284 27.45 -1.78 -51.37
N SER A 285 26.15 -1.42 -51.28
CA SER A 285 25.35 -1.04 -52.43
C SER A 285 25.91 0.21 -53.14
N GLU A 286 26.27 1.25 -52.38
CA GLU A 286 26.82 2.49 -52.92
C GLU A 286 28.18 2.21 -53.65
N ILE A 287 29.02 1.33 -53.14
CA ILE A 287 30.28 0.93 -53.78
C ILE A 287 30.01 0.14 -55.08
N LEU A 288 29.05 -0.80 -55.06
CA LEU A 288 28.67 -1.60 -56.24
C LEU A 288 28.06 -0.71 -57.33
N ASP A 289 27.23 0.24 -56.96
CA ASP A 289 26.61 1.20 -57.90
C ASP A 289 27.72 2.08 -58.57
N LEU A 290 28.70 2.52 -57.81
CA LEU A 290 29.85 3.25 -58.36
C LEU A 290 30.71 2.38 -59.25
N ALA A 291 31.03 1.14 -58.87
CA ALA A 291 31.83 0.21 -59.68
C ALA A 291 31.08 -0.24 -60.95
N GLY A 292 29.76 -0.43 -60.88
CA GLY A 292 28.93 -0.78 -62.05
C GLY A 292 28.75 0.37 -63.02
N GLY A 293 28.70 1.62 -62.56
CA GLY A 293 28.62 2.82 -63.41
C GLY A 293 29.93 3.09 -64.20
N GLN A 294 31.09 2.68 -63.69
CA GLN A 294 32.36 2.77 -64.43
C GLN A 294 32.57 1.71 -65.52
N ALA A 295 31.82 0.63 -65.48
CA ALA A 295 31.86 -0.45 -66.48
C ALA A 295 30.96 -0.22 -67.70
N ALA A 296 30.19 0.89 -67.68
CA ALA A 296 29.18 1.24 -68.73
C ALA A 296 29.62 2.45 -69.57
N GLU A 297 30.82 3.04 -69.37
CA GLU A 297 31.53 3.92 -70.29
C GLU A 297 32.62 3.12 -71.04
#